data_3393a0b1517ab5872341e5cca1b7014c
#
_entry.id   3393a0b1517ab5872341e5cca1b7014c
#
_cell.length_a   1.000
_cell.length_b   1.000
_cell.length_c   1.000
_cell.angle_alpha   90.00
_cell.angle_beta   90.00
_cell.angle_gamma   90.00
#
_symmetry.space_group_name_H-M   'P 1'
#
loop_
_entity.id
_entity.type
_entity.pdbx_description
1 polymer ?
#
loop_
_entity_poly.entity_id
_entity_poly.type
_entity_poly.pdbx_seq_one_letter_code
_entity_poly.pdbx_strand_id
1 'polypeptide(L)'
;DGSTAAYIGVLADDGAGLHFASALREEGVDISRVRVMHGISARNYIELDEAGDRHFVGNNGRETAQYQALLCLTPGDYAMMEQYDLAHTSIHSWLDAYHPAISRRVPLSLDFSGEYDRVNIAQLCPLLRFAFFSGGAASEEEVRALARTALDAGARTVVVTMGVRGSYLLEQGREHRQECVRADVV
;
A
#
# COMPACT_ATOMS: atom_id res chain seq x y z
N ASP A 1 3.24 -14.46 -12.69
CA ASP A 1 2.23 -14.10 -13.68
C ASP A 1 2.83 -13.38 -14.90
N GLY A 2 4.14 -13.11 -14.92
CA GLY A 2 4.85 -12.45 -16.01
C GLY A 2 4.76 -10.92 -15.98
N SER A 3 4.22 -10.29 -14.93
CA SER A 3 4.23 -8.85 -14.76
C SER A 3 5.64 -8.37 -14.35
N THR A 4 6.01 -7.17 -14.79
CA THR A 4 7.22 -6.49 -14.33
C THR A 4 6.90 -5.58 -13.16
N ALA A 5 7.80 -5.47 -12.18
CA ALA A 5 7.64 -4.63 -11.01
C ALA A 5 8.88 -3.78 -10.76
N ALA A 6 8.68 -2.60 -10.17
CA ALA A 6 9.74 -1.76 -9.66
C ALA A 6 9.42 -1.27 -8.25
N TYR A 7 10.45 -1.02 -7.47
CA TYR A 7 10.32 -0.45 -6.13
C TYR A 7 11.10 0.85 -6.00
N ILE A 8 10.42 1.89 -5.53
CA ILE A 8 11.00 3.20 -5.23
C ILE A 8 10.86 3.43 -3.74
N GLY A 9 11.96 3.59 -3.03
CA GLY A 9 11.94 3.73 -1.58
C GLY A 9 13.29 4.10 -1.00
N VAL A 10 13.36 4.10 0.34
CA VAL A 10 14.58 4.28 1.11
C VAL A 10 14.86 3.01 1.88
N LEU A 11 16.07 2.48 1.77
CA LEU A 11 16.57 1.35 2.55
C LEU A 11 17.74 1.79 3.42
N ALA A 12 17.94 1.14 4.56
CA ALA A 12 19.17 1.27 5.31
C ALA A 12 20.28 0.38 4.71
N ASP A 13 21.53 0.68 5.02
CA ASP A 13 22.69 -0.14 4.66
C ASP A 13 23.00 -1.24 5.70
N ASP A 14 22.07 -1.50 6.62
CA ASP A 14 22.18 -2.60 7.59
C ASP A 14 21.81 -3.97 6.97
N GLY A 15 22.02 -5.04 7.73
CA GLY A 15 21.73 -6.40 7.28
C GLY A 15 20.28 -6.62 6.82
N ALA A 16 19.30 -5.93 7.42
CA ALA A 16 17.90 -6.02 7.02
C ALA A 16 17.63 -5.32 5.69
N GLY A 17 18.20 -4.12 5.49
CA GLY A 17 18.09 -3.38 4.22
C GLY A 17 18.77 -4.11 3.07
N LEU A 18 19.95 -4.70 3.31
CA LEU A 18 20.66 -5.52 2.32
C LEU A 18 19.87 -6.79 1.96
N HIS A 19 19.29 -7.48 2.95
CA HIS A 19 18.46 -8.65 2.72
C HIS A 19 17.22 -8.29 1.88
N PHE A 20 16.52 -7.21 2.23
CA PHE A 20 15.35 -6.74 1.48
C PHE A 20 15.71 -6.41 0.02
N ALA A 21 16.83 -5.71 -0.21
CA ALA A 21 17.29 -5.41 -1.57
C ALA A 21 17.65 -6.67 -2.36
N SER A 22 18.23 -7.69 -1.72
CA SER A 22 18.55 -8.98 -2.35
C SER A 22 17.27 -9.71 -2.75
N ALA A 23 16.33 -9.83 -1.83
CA ALA A 23 15.05 -10.49 -2.10
C ALA A 23 14.27 -9.84 -3.27
N LEU A 24 14.22 -8.51 -3.33
CA LEU A 24 13.59 -7.82 -4.46
C LEU A 24 14.28 -8.13 -5.80
N ARG A 25 15.62 -8.18 -5.83
CA ARG A 25 16.36 -8.52 -7.06
C ARG A 25 16.15 -9.96 -7.49
N GLU A 26 16.12 -10.89 -6.54
CA GLU A 26 15.86 -12.32 -6.78
C GLU A 26 14.47 -12.54 -7.41
N GLU A 27 13.49 -11.72 -7.01
CA GLU A 27 12.14 -11.71 -7.60
C GLU A 27 12.05 -10.91 -8.93
N GLY A 28 13.17 -10.37 -9.43
CA GLY A 28 13.21 -9.61 -10.68
C GLY A 28 12.63 -8.20 -10.58
N VAL A 29 12.47 -7.64 -9.38
CA VAL A 29 11.97 -6.28 -9.17
C VAL A 29 13.08 -5.27 -9.48
N ASP A 30 12.78 -4.27 -10.31
CA ASP A 30 13.71 -3.16 -10.57
C ASP A 30 13.83 -2.27 -9.33
N ILE A 31 14.99 -2.21 -8.73
CA ILE A 31 15.33 -1.37 -7.59
C ILE A 31 16.32 -0.25 -7.93
N SER A 32 16.49 0.09 -9.20
CA SER A 32 17.43 1.11 -9.66
C SER A 32 17.15 2.51 -9.10
N ARG A 33 15.95 2.73 -8.59
CA ARG A 33 15.52 4.00 -7.96
C ARG A 33 15.43 3.92 -6.44
N VAL A 34 15.94 2.88 -5.82
CA VAL A 34 16.05 2.78 -4.35
C VAL A 34 17.19 3.68 -3.87
N ARG A 35 16.95 4.40 -2.78
CA ARG A 35 17.96 5.19 -2.06
C ARG A 35 18.47 4.35 -0.91
N VAL A 36 19.77 4.26 -0.77
CA VAL A 36 20.40 3.61 0.38
C VAL A 36 20.94 4.69 1.31
N MET A 37 20.56 4.63 2.57
CA MET A 37 21.00 5.54 3.60
C MET A 37 21.72 4.77 4.71
N HIS A 38 22.81 5.37 5.23
CA HIS A 38 23.46 4.81 6.40
C HIS A 38 22.56 4.85 7.63
N GLY A 39 22.38 3.71 8.30
CA GLY A 39 21.55 3.66 9.50
C GLY A 39 20.89 2.31 9.76
N ILE A 40 19.78 2.35 10.48
CA ILE A 40 19.01 1.18 10.91
C ILE A 40 17.70 1.10 10.09
N SER A 41 17.37 -0.08 9.60
CA SER A 41 16.08 -0.34 8.94
C SER A 41 14.89 -0.19 9.88
N ALA A 42 13.81 0.40 9.39
CA ALA A 42 12.55 0.44 10.11
C ALA A 42 11.97 -0.97 10.27
N ARG A 43 11.47 -1.28 11.47
CA ARG A 43 10.88 -2.58 11.82
C ARG A 43 9.61 -2.38 12.61
N ASN A 44 8.60 -3.13 12.29
CA ASN A 44 7.41 -3.29 13.12
C ASN A 44 7.49 -4.63 13.88
N TYR A 45 7.07 -4.62 15.12
CA TYR A 45 6.93 -5.81 15.93
C TYR A 45 5.47 -6.28 15.91
N ILE A 46 5.29 -7.55 15.66
CA ILE A 46 3.97 -8.17 15.49
C ILE A 46 3.91 -9.37 16.42
N GLU A 47 2.83 -9.46 17.18
CA GLU A 47 2.47 -10.67 17.95
C GLU A 47 1.27 -11.33 17.27
N LEU A 48 1.22 -12.66 17.35
CA LEU A 48 0.06 -13.45 16.94
C LEU A 48 -0.72 -13.81 18.19
N ASP A 49 -2.04 -13.66 18.16
CA ASP A 49 -2.90 -14.17 19.21
C ASP A 49 -3.18 -15.69 19.03
N GLU A 50 -3.99 -16.25 19.94
CA GLU A 50 -4.36 -17.67 19.92
C GLU A 50 -5.16 -18.08 18.67
N ALA A 51 -5.80 -17.12 17.99
CA ALA A 51 -6.51 -17.33 16.73
C ALA A 51 -5.61 -17.19 15.50
N GLY A 52 -4.34 -16.76 15.68
CA GLY A 52 -3.40 -16.47 14.60
C GLY A 52 -3.56 -15.07 14.01
N ASP A 53 -4.37 -14.19 14.61
CA ASP A 53 -4.52 -12.82 14.19
C ASP A 53 -3.31 -11.96 14.61
N ARG A 54 -2.95 -11.00 13.74
CA ARG A 54 -1.75 -10.18 13.90
C ARG A 54 -2.06 -8.91 14.67
N HIS A 55 -1.30 -8.67 15.73
CA HIS A 55 -1.36 -7.46 16.53
C HIS A 55 -0.04 -6.69 16.43
N PHE A 56 -0.10 -5.41 16.02
CA PHE A 56 1.07 -4.53 16.05
C PHE A 56 1.33 -4.09 17.48
N VAL A 57 2.47 -4.49 18.02
CA VAL A 57 2.85 -4.20 19.42
C VAL A 57 3.91 -3.11 19.55
N GLY A 58 4.46 -2.64 18.44
CA GLY A 58 5.41 -1.53 18.43
C GLY A 58 6.28 -1.48 17.18
N ASN A 59 7.24 -0.55 17.21
CA ASN A 59 8.27 -0.41 16.19
C ASN A 59 9.59 0.05 16.83
N ASN A 60 10.68 0.07 16.06
CA ASN A 60 12.00 0.50 16.55
C ASN A 60 12.23 2.02 16.50
N GLY A 61 11.16 2.80 16.35
CA GLY A 61 11.20 4.26 16.54
C GLY A 61 11.67 5.07 15.34
N ARG A 62 11.92 6.35 15.59
CA ARG A 62 12.18 7.36 14.56
C ARG A 62 13.66 7.49 14.16
N GLU A 63 14.56 6.74 14.77
CA GLU A 63 16.00 6.77 14.46
C GLU A 63 16.37 5.91 13.26
N THR A 64 15.36 5.46 12.50
CA THR A 64 15.54 4.61 11.34
C THR A 64 15.79 5.41 10.07
N ALA A 65 16.48 4.82 9.11
CA ALA A 65 16.81 5.45 7.84
C ALA A 65 15.57 6.00 7.12
N GLN A 66 14.46 5.25 7.14
CA GLN A 66 13.21 5.62 6.50
C GLN A 66 12.54 6.84 7.13
N TYR A 67 12.69 7.02 8.45
CA TYR A 67 12.18 8.20 9.15
C TYR A 67 13.09 9.43 8.98
N GLN A 68 14.39 9.23 8.89
CA GLN A 68 15.36 10.32 8.78
C GLN A 68 15.49 10.84 7.35
N ALA A 69 15.31 9.97 6.34
CA ALA A 69 15.32 10.32 4.93
C ALA A 69 13.96 10.03 4.30
N LEU A 70 13.00 10.93 4.49
CA LEU A 70 11.72 10.83 3.79
C LEU A 70 11.95 10.77 2.28
N LEU A 71 11.25 9.87 1.61
CA LEU A 71 11.36 9.71 0.17
C LEU A 71 10.89 10.98 -0.55
N CYS A 72 11.83 11.66 -1.20
CA CYS A 72 11.54 12.77 -2.10
C CYS A 72 11.58 12.27 -3.54
N LEU A 73 10.48 12.39 -4.26
CA LEU A 73 10.39 11.99 -5.66
C LEU A 73 11.12 12.99 -6.56
N THR A 74 11.91 12.47 -7.47
CA THR A 74 12.70 13.21 -8.46
C THR A 74 12.12 13.03 -9.87
N PRO A 75 12.51 13.85 -10.86
CA PRO A 75 12.10 13.65 -12.26
C PRO A 75 12.37 12.23 -12.78
N GLY A 76 13.50 11.61 -12.35
CA GLY A 76 13.83 10.24 -12.75
C GLY A 76 12.91 9.17 -12.16
N ASP A 77 12.29 9.42 -10.98
CA ASP A 77 11.31 8.51 -10.41
C ASP A 77 10.00 8.55 -11.20
N TYR A 78 9.57 9.75 -11.58
CA TYR A 78 8.39 9.89 -12.44
C TYR A 78 8.61 9.26 -13.82
N ALA A 79 9.79 9.44 -14.43
CA ALA A 79 10.13 8.81 -15.70
C ALA A 79 10.15 7.27 -15.61
N MET A 80 10.52 6.71 -14.47
CA MET A 80 10.38 5.28 -14.23
C MET A 80 8.89 4.89 -14.12
N MET A 81 8.10 5.60 -13.29
CA MET A 81 6.68 5.31 -13.10
C MET A 81 5.89 5.31 -14.42
N GLU A 82 6.21 6.20 -15.34
CA GLU A 82 5.59 6.31 -16.67
C GLU A 82 5.82 5.08 -17.57
N GLN A 83 6.71 4.17 -17.20
CA GLN A 83 6.96 2.91 -17.91
C GLN A 83 6.09 1.75 -17.39
N TYR A 84 5.27 1.99 -16.36
CA TYR A 84 4.42 0.99 -15.72
C TYR A 84 2.94 1.35 -15.88
N ASP A 85 2.09 0.33 -15.84
CA ASP A 85 0.64 0.49 -15.99
C ASP A 85 -0.05 0.99 -14.72
N LEU A 86 0.63 0.89 -13.56
CA LEU A 86 0.09 1.24 -12.25
C LEU A 86 1.20 1.60 -11.27
N ALA A 87 1.00 2.68 -10.52
CA ALA A 87 1.76 2.96 -9.30
C ALA A 87 0.91 2.60 -8.08
N HIS A 88 1.50 1.93 -7.09
CA HIS A 88 0.84 1.62 -5.82
C HIS A 88 1.55 2.30 -4.67
N THR A 89 0.78 2.94 -3.78
CA THR A 89 1.28 3.55 -2.53
C THR A 89 0.34 3.20 -1.38
N SER A 90 0.70 3.60 -0.17
CA SER A 90 -0.18 3.53 0.98
C SER A 90 -0.21 4.86 1.74
N ILE A 91 -1.17 5.05 2.63
CA ILE A 91 -1.21 6.23 3.53
C ILE A 91 0.01 6.29 4.44
N HIS A 92 0.74 5.19 4.62
CA HIS A 92 1.98 5.11 5.40
C HIS A 92 3.25 5.42 4.59
N SER A 93 3.11 5.70 3.29
CA SER A 93 4.27 6.01 2.43
C SER A 93 4.74 7.46 2.53
N TRP A 94 3.99 8.34 3.22
CA TRP A 94 4.24 9.78 3.35
C TRP A 94 4.43 10.50 2.00
N LEU A 95 3.70 10.04 0.99
CA LEU A 95 3.73 10.58 -0.36
C LEU A 95 2.52 11.46 -0.71
N ASP A 96 1.76 11.90 0.30
CA ASP A 96 0.51 12.65 0.10
C ASP A 96 0.68 13.86 -0.83
N ALA A 97 1.75 14.62 -0.66
CA ALA A 97 2.06 15.78 -1.49
C ALA A 97 2.38 15.42 -2.95
N TYR A 98 2.73 14.16 -3.22
CA TYR A 98 3.12 13.67 -4.54
C TYR A 98 1.97 12.99 -5.30
N HIS A 99 0.91 12.52 -4.62
CA HIS A 99 -0.20 11.81 -5.26
C HIS A 99 -0.79 12.55 -6.46
N PRO A 100 -1.03 13.89 -6.43
CA PRO A 100 -1.53 14.60 -7.61
C PRO A 100 -0.56 14.60 -8.78
N ALA A 101 0.75 14.56 -8.53
CA ALA A 101 1.75 14.52 -9.58
C ALA A 101 1.92 13.11 -10.17
N ILE A 102 1.79 12.07 -9.35
CA ILE A 102 1.81 10.66 -9.77
C ILE A 102 0.58 10.36 -10.62
N SER A 103 -0.62 10.67 -10.12
CA SER A 103 -1.90 10.32 -10.78
C SER A 103 -2.08 10.96 -12.17
N ARG A 104 -1.37 12.06 -12.46
CA ARG A 104 -1.34 12.67 -13.79
C ARG A 104 -0.45 11.93 -14.80
N ARG A 105 0.41 11.02 -14.35
CA ARG A 105 1.41 10.32 -15.16
C ARG A 105 1.11 8.85 -15.34
N VAL A 106 0.63 8.22 -14.29
CA VAL A 106 0.35 6.80 -14.24
C VAL A 106 -0.91 6.56 -13.40
N PRO A 107 -1.76 5.60 -13.73
CA PRO A 107 -2.88 5.19 -12.86
C PRO A 107 -2.37 4.92 -11.44
N LEU A 108 -3.04 5.53 -10.43
CA LEU A 108 -2.61 5.43 -9.04
C LEU A 108 -3.53 4.51 -8.26
N SER A 109 -2.93 3.65 -7.46
CA SER A 109 -3.55 2.79 -6.46
C SER A 109 -3.11 3.23 -5.07
N LEU A 110 -4.03 3.32 -4.11
CA LEU A 110 -3.73 3.67 -2.72
C LEU A 110 -4.34 2.69 -1.74
N ASP A 111 -3.52 2.20 -0.81
CA ASP A 111 -3.98 1.45 0.36
C ASP A 111 -4.23 2.41 1.54
N PHE A 112 -5.50 2.53 1.91
CA PHE A 112 -5.94 3.28 3.08
C PHE A 112 -5.81 2.49 4.40
N SER A 113 -5.43 1.20 4.33
CA SER A 113 -5.35 0.33 5.51
C SER A 113 -6.67 0.30 6.32
N GLY A 114 -6.58 0.14 7.62
CA GLY A 114 -7.71 0.29 8.57
C GLY A 114 -7.80 1.68 9.20
N GLU A 115 -6.99 2.65 8.77
CA GLU A 115 -6.87 3.99 9.36
C GLU A 115 -7.46 5.10 8.47
N TYR A 116 -8.42 4.73 7.63
CA TYR A 116 -9.01 5.60 6.62
C TYR A 116 -9.82 6.78 7.19
N ASP A 117 -10.22 6.74 8.45
CA ASP A 117 -10.84 7.85 9.18
C ASP A 117 -9.84 8.99 9.52
N ARG A 118 -8.54 8.71 9.45
CA ARG A 118 -7.46 9.69 9.66
C ARG A 118 -7.07 10.48 8.42
N VAL A 119 -7.62 10.14 7.26
CA VAL A 119 -7.27 10.75 5.98
C VAL A 119 -8.49 11.32 5.28
N ASN A 120 -8.27 12.33 4.43
CA ASN A 120 -9.35 12.93 3.65
C ASN A 120 -9.63 12.10 2.39
N ILE A 121 -10.55 11.13 2.49
CA ILE A 121 -11.00 10.28 1.38
C ILE A 121 -11.48 11.14 0.19
N ALA A 122 -12.24 12.21 0.44
CA ALA A 122 -12.77 13.07 -0.61
C ALA A 122 -11.67 13.81 -1.39
N GLN A 123 -10.52 14.06 -0.79
CA GLN A 123 -9.39 14.67 -1.45
C GLN A 123 -8.57 13.66 -2.26
N LEU A 124 -8.44 12.43 -1.77
CA LEU A 124 -7.57 11.42 -2.37
C LEU A 124 -8.28 10.60 -3.46
N CYS A 125 -9.53 10.17 -3.22
CA CYS A 125 -10.26 9.31 -4.13
C CYS A 125 -10.36 9.80 -5.58
N PRO A 126 -10.50 11.11 -5.89
CA PRO A 126 -10.50 11.60 -7.27
C PRO A 126 -9.20 11.34 -8.04
N LEU A 127 -8.11 11.05 -7.35
CA LEU A 127 -6.80 10.76 -7.94
C LEU A 127 -6.60 9.27 -8.26
N LEU A 128 -7.51 8.40 -7.78
CA LEU A 128 -7.26 6.97 -7.71
C LEU A 128 -7.96 6.18 -8.81
N ARG A 129 -7.21 5.29 -9.44
CA ARG A 129 -7.76 4.16 -10.20
C ARG A 129 -8.30 3.09 -9.27
N PHE A 130 -7.56 2.77 -8.20
CA PHE A 130 -7.95 1.79 -7.19
C PHE A 130 -7.77 2.34 -5.78
N ALA A 131 -8.80 2.20 -4.94
CA ALA A 131 -8.78 2.52 -3.53
C ALA A 131 -8.97 1.22 -2.72
N PHE A 132 -7.99 0.86 -1.89
CA PHE A 132 -8.03 -0.32 -1.04
C PHE A 132 -8.26 0.07 0.42
N PHE A 133 -9.12 -0.68 1.09
CA PHE A 133 -9.46 -0.48 2.51
C PHE A 133 -9.43 -1.82 3.25
N SER A 134 -9.07 -1.78 4.52
CA SER A 134 -9.14 -2.94 5.42
C SER A 134 -10.40 -2.85 6.27
N GLY A 135 -11.39 -3.70 5.98
CA GLY A 135 -12.70 -3.76 6.65
C GLY A 135 -12.90 -5.04 7.48
N GLY A 136 -11.80 -5.62 8.04
CA GLY A 136 -11.88 -6.89 8.75
C GLY A 136 -12.88 -6.93 9.91
N ALA A 137 -12.99 -5.85 10.68
CA ALA A 137 -13.93 -5.72 11.80
C ALA A 137 -15.29 -5.14 11.41
N ALA A 138 -15.43 -4.57 10.20
CA ALA A 138 -16.65 -3.89 9.76
C ALA A 138 -17.76 -4.89 9.39
N SER A 139 -19.01 -4.50 9.64
CA SER A 139 -20.19 -5.20 9.16
C SER A 139 -20.32 -5.09 7.62
N GLU A 140 -21.16 -5.92 7.03
CA GLU A 140 -21.44 -5.87 5.59
C GLU A 140 -22.01 -4.52 5.15
N GLU A 141 -22.83 -3.90 5.99
CA GLU A 141 -23.43 -2.60 5.72
C GLU A 141 -22.38 -1.49 5.74
N GLU A 142 -21.48 -1.51 6.73
CA GLU A 142 -20.35 -0.57 6.84
C GLU A 142 -19.38 -0.71 5.67
N VAL A 143 -19.07 -1.94 5.26
CA VAL A 143 -18.23 -2.21 4.07
C VAL A 143 -18.85 -1.59 2.82
N ARG A 144 -20.15 -1.80 2.58
CA ARG A 144 -20.84 -1.21 1.44
C ARG A 144 -20.91 0.31 1.51
N ALA A 145 -21.18 0.86 2.70
CA ALA A 145 -21.24 2.30 2.92
C ALA A 145 -19.86 2.95 2.65
N LEU A 146 -18.77 2.35 3.16
CA LEU A 146 -17.41 2.81 2.92
C LEU A 146 -17.07 2.79 1.42
N ALA A 147 -17.37 1.67 0.74
CA ALA A 147 -17.09 1.53 -0.67
C ALA A 147 -17.85 2.55 -1.54
N ARG A 148 -19.14 2.81 -1.21
CA ARG A 148 -19.93 3.84 -1.88
C ARG A 148 -19.37 5.23 -1.63
N THR A 149 -19.04 5.55 -0.37
CA THR A 149 -18.42 6.84 -0.01
C THR A 149 -17.15 7.11 -0.84
N ALA A 150 -16.27 6.12 -0.98
CA ALA A 150 -15.04 6.27 -1.74
C ALA A 150 -15.29 6.36 -3.26
N LEU A 151 -16.27 5.59 -3.79
CA LEU A 151 -16.66 5.67 -5.19
C LEU A 151 -17.29 7.02 -5.53
N ASP A 152 -18.22 7.50 -4.70
CA ASP A 152 -18.90 8.79 -4.85
C ASP A 152 -17.90 9.95 -4.73
N ALA A 153 -16.86 9.79 -3.92
CA ALA A 153 -15.74 10.71 -3.83
C ALA A 153 -14.83 10.72 -5.06
N GLY A 154 -14.98 9.78 -6.00
CA GLY A 154 -14.30 9.82 -7.29
C GLY A 154 -13.29 8.70 -7.55
N ALA A 155 -13.10 7.75 -6.65
CA ALA A 155 -12.32 6.54 -6.95
C ALA A 155 -13.00 5.73 -8.06
N ARG A 156 -12.24 5.11 -8.97
CA ARG A 156 -12.84 4.35 -10.08
C ARG A 156 -13.24 2.94 -9.66
N THR A 157 -12.41 2.31 -8.87
CA THR A 157 -12.63 0.97 -8.32
C THR A 157 -12.28 0.99 -6.84
N VAL A 158 -13.16 0.47 -6.01
CA VAL A 158 -12.96 0.39 -4.56
C VAL A 158 -12.91 -1.09 -4.17
N VAL A 159 -11.93 -1.46 -3.37
CA VAL A 159 -11.77 -2.82 -2.82
C VAL A 159 -11.71 -2.72 -1.30
N VAL A 160 -12.55 -3.48 -0.62
CA VAL A 160 -12.52 -3.62 0.84
C VAL A 160 -12.19 -5.06 1.19
N THR A 161 -11.04 -5.30 1.82
CA THR A 161 -10.63 -6.62 2.29
C THR A 161 -11.21 -6.90 3.66
N MET A 162 -11.70 -8.14 3.88
CA MET A 162 -12.44 -8.52 5.10
C MET A 162 -11.84 -9.77 5.77
N GLY A 163 -10.53 -10.00 5.60
CA GLY A 163 -9.86 -11.18 6.13
C GLY A 163 -10.47 -12.47 5.62
N VAL A 164 -10.80 -13.41 6.51
CA VAL A 164 -11.40 -14.70 6.16
C VAL A 164 -12.76 -14.61 5.45
N ARG A 165 -13.42 -13.44 5.51
CA ARG A 165 -14.67 -13.18 4.79
C ARG A 165 -14.42 -12.79 3.32
N GLY A 166 -13.16 -12.77 2.87
CA GLY A 166 -12.78 -12.44 1.50
C GLY A 166 -12.70 -10.95 1.24
N SER A 167 -13.15 -10.50 0.07
CA SER A 167 -13.13 -9.10 -0.33
C SER A 167 -14.42 -8.68 -1.05
N TYR A 168 -14.72 -7.40 -0.93
CA TYR A 168 -15.81 -6.72 -1.61
C TYR A 168 -15.22 -5.70 -2.58
N LEU A 169 -15.69 -5.69 -3.81
CA LEU A 169 -15.27 -4.75 -4.85
C LEU A 169 -16.50 -4.01 -5.39
N LEU A 170 -16.35 -2.69 -5.53
CA LEU A 170 -17.34 -1.81 -6.13
C LEU A 170 -16.71 -1.04 -7.30
N GLU A 171 -17.25 -1.21 -8.50
CA GLU A 171 -16.82 -0.50 -9.70
C GLU A 171 -18.02 -0.10 -10.55
N GLN A 172 -18.13 1.16 -10.93
CA GLN A 172 -19.22 1.67 -11.77
C GLN A 172 -20.63 1.26 -11.30
N GLY A 173 -20.83 1.17 -9.98
CA GLY A 173 -22.08 0.74 -9.35
C GLY A 173 -22.31 -0.78 -9.39
N ARG A 174 -21.38 -1.58 -9.91
CA ARG A 174 -21.41 -3.05 -9.88
C ARG A 174 -20.67 -3.57 -8.67
N GLU A 175 -21.33 -4.45 -7.94
CA GLU A 175 -20.76 -5.12 -6.76
C GLU A 175 -20.21 -6.49 -7.15
N HIS A 176 -19.00 -6.81 -6.67
CA HIS A 176 -18.38 -8.12 -6.80
C HIS A 176 -17.90 -8.59 -5.43
N ARG A 177 -17.97 -9.88 -5.20
CA ARG A 177 -17.44 -10.52 -4.01
C ARG A 177 -16.46 -11.62 -4.41
N GLN A 178 -15.37 -11.68 -3.70
CA GLN A 178 -14.44 -12.79 -3.78
C GLN A 178 -14.30 -13.41 -2.38
N GLU A 179 -14.61 -14.67 -2.27
CA GLU A 179 -14.39 -15.45 -1.05
C GLU A 179 -12.89 -15.64 -0.81
N CYS A 180 -12.50 -15.77 0.45
CA CYS A 180 -11.13 -16.09 0.81
C CYS A 180 -10.79 -17.50 0.32
N VAL A 181 -9.68 -17.62 -0.40
CA VAL A 181 -9.11 -18.92 -0.76
C VAL A 181 -8.48 -19.51 0.51
N ARG A 182 -8.97 -20.67 0.96
CA ARG A 182 -8.39 -21.39 2.11
C ARG A 182 -7.03 -21.92 1.73
N ALA A 183 -6.05 -21.66 2.55
CA ALA A 183 -4.72 -22.23 2.46
C ALA A 183 -4.40 -22.92 3.79
N ASP A 184 -3.72 -24.08 3.71
CA ASP A 184 -3.15 -24.70 4.90
C ASP A 184 -1.93 -23.86 5.30
N VAL A 185 -2.01 -23.28 6.49
CA VAL A 185 -0.90 -22.52 7.06
C VAL A 185 0.04 -23.52 7.72
N VAL A 186 1.28 -23.58 7.25
CA VAL A 186 2.34 -24.45 7.79
C VAL A 186 3.10 -23.73 8.88
#